data_3d2e158426fcc91887bb7a6abdbf1a72
#
_entry.id   3d2e158426fcc91887bb7a6abdbf1a72
#
_cell.length_a   1.000
_cell.length_b   1.000
_cell.length_c   1.000
_cell.angle_alpha   90.00
_cell.angle_beta   90.00
_cell.angle_gamma   90.00
#
_symmetry.space_group_name_H-M   'P 1'
#
loop_
_entity.id
_entity.type
_entity.pdbx_description
1 polymer ?
#
loop_
_entity_poly.entity_id
_entity_poly.type
_entity_poly.pdbx_seq_one_letter_code
_entity_poly.pdbx_strand_id
1 'polypeptide(L)'
;MTDRLISGDNHIDLTYCPPDLWSSQAPAKWKLLVPRVEELEDGCHWFVDAVDRGMWNGVGPGFLPYTKGVFAHIDEMKDVGFEWNYQRGAKPRPTTPELRLADLDRDGVDAEIIYGCLMINDLIADGAQRSWANSIYNTWAADFAKASDPNRVFPLAIVPNNDPKDAAAEVRRCAKLGLRGGDLAFKRMGLPIYHKDWYALWEAAAECNFPISFHSTGFKGLRTPDTPAMEKEYFVQHRLVRSALFQLDTMEVLVSLLASGACEKYPDFNFVLGESGQMQSGCG
;
A
#
# COMPACT_ATOMS: atom_id res chain seq x y z
N MET A 1 18.45 -27.11 10.27
CA MET A 1 17.63 -25.88 10.45
C MET A 1 16.73 -25.83 9.22
N THR A 2 15.45 -25.83 9.39
CA THR A 2 14.53 -25.54 8.27
C THR A 2 14.63 -24.06 7.99
N ASP A 3 14.97 -23.70 6.75
CA ASP A 3 15.01 -22.31 6.31
C ASP A 3 13.62 -21.72 6.47
N ARG A 4 13.52 -20.49 6.98
CA ARG A 4 12.26 -19.76 7.09
C ARG A 4 12.00 -19.02 5.79
N LEU A 5 10.76 -19.10 5.29
CA LEU A 5 10.30 -18.34 4.16
C LEU A 5 9.56 -17.08 4.63
N ILE A 6 10.12 -15.92 4.34
CA ILE A 6 9.49 -14.63 4.67
C ILE A 6 9.13 -13.92 3.36
N SER A 7 7.85 -13.62 3.21
CA SER A 7 7.38 -12.77 2.11
C SER A 7 7.59 -11.32 2.46
N GLY A 8 8.44 -10.62 1.71
CA GLY A 8 8.82 -9.23 1.98
C GLY A 8 7.95 -8.19 1.26
N ASP A 9 7.02 -8.62 0.39
CA ASP A 9 6.27 -7.74 -0.48
C ASP A 9 4.87 -8.32 -0.78
N ASN A 10 4.06 -8.35 0.25
CA ASN A 10 2.64 -8.69 0.17
C ASN A 10 1.78 -7.43 0.29
N HIS A 11 0.52 -7.52 -0.15
CA HIS A 11 -0.38 -6.38 -0.20
C HIS A 11 -1.73 -6.63 0.48
N ILE A 12 -2.27 -5.55 1.06
CA ILE A 12 -3.69 -5.39 1.35
C ILE A 12 -4.14 -4.09 0.67
N ASP A 13 -4.56 -4.21 -0.57
CA ASP A 13 -5.06 -3.08 -1.33
C ASP A 13 -6.48 -2.69 -0.92
N LEU A 14 -6.96 -1.57 -1.46
CA LEU A 14 -8.28 -1.01 -1.16
C LEU A 14 -9.40 -2.05 -1.25
N THR A 15 -9.33 -2.94 -2.24
CA THR A 15 -10.30 -4.02 -2.47
C THR A 15 -10.47 -4.97 -1.29
N TYR A 16 -9.42 -5.16 -0.51
CA TYR A 16 -9.42 -6.07 0.64
C TYR A 16 -9.78 -5.40 1.96
N CYS A 17 -9.86 -4.08 1.97
CA CYS A 17 -10.26 -3.33 3.15
C CYS A 17 -11.77 -3.43 3.38
N PRO A 18 -12.24 -3.31 4.63
CA PRO A 18 -13.67 -3.19 4.91
C PRO A 18 -14.28 -2.03 4.10
N PRO A 19 -15.43 -2.24 3.45
CA PRO A 19 -16.03 -1.26 2.53
C PRO A 19 -16.42 0.05 3.20
N ASP A 20 -16.60 0.05 4.50
CA ASP A 20 -16.99 1.19 5.32
C ASP A 20 -15.89 1.67 6.28
N LEU A 21 -14.67 1.17 6.14
CA LEU A 21 -13.55 1.47 7.03
C LEU A 21 -13.39 2.97 7.31
N TRP A 22 -13.45 3.77 6.27
CA TRP A 22 -13.33 5.23 6.38
C TRP A 22 -14.68 5.92 6.54
N SER A 23 -15.68 5.53 5.75
CA SER A 23 -16.96 6.21 5.69
C SER A 23 -17.78 6.10 6.99
N SER A 24 -17.63 5.00 7.74
CA SER A 24 -18.29 4.83 9.05
C SER A 24 -17.78 5.82 10.10
N GLN A 25 -16.54 6.29 9.99
CA GLN A 25 -15.86 7.14 10.96
C GLN A 25 -15.66 8.58 10.48
N ALA A 26 -15.98 8.87 9.20
CA ALA A 26 -15.66 10.15 8.59
C ALA A 26 -16.42 11.32 9.20
N PRO A 27 -15.75 12.44 9.50
CA PRO A 27 -16.41 13.70 9.79
C PRO A 27 -17.38 14.08 8.66
N ALA A 28 -18.48 14.76 9.01
CA ALA A 28 -19.53 15.12 8.04
C ALA A 28 -18.99 15.82 6.77
N LYS A 29 -17.98 16.69 6.93
CA LYS A 29 -17.34 17.41 5.81
C LYS A 29 -16.61 16.50 4.82
N TRP A 30 -16.20 15.28 5.21
CA TRP A 30 -15.44 14.36 4.39
C TRP A 30 -16.21 13.10 4.02
N LYS A 31 -17.43 12.92 4.53
CA LYS A 31 -18.17 11.65 4.40
C LYS A 31 -18.34 11.16 2.97
N LEU A 32 -18.49 12.09 2.02
CA LEU A 32 -18.61 11.78 0.58
C LEU A 32 -17.28 11.88 -0.18
N LEU A 33 -16.19 12.20 0.50
CA LEU A 33 -14.87 12.38 -0.12
C LEU A 33 -13.90 11.25 0.22
N VAL A 34 -14.06 10.62 1.38
CA VAL A 34 -13.21 9.50 1.81
C VAL A 34 -13.49 8.24 1.00
N PRO A 35 -12.56 7.25 1.02
CA PRO A 35 -12.82 5.97 0.40
C PRO A 35 -14.10 5.33 0.97
N ARG A 36 -15.00 4.93 0.08
CA ARG A 36 -16.27 4.30 0.42
C ARG A 36 -16.78 3.45 -0.74
N VAL A 37 -17.60 2.48 -0.44
CA VAL A 37 -18.25 1.63 -1.45
C VAL A 37 -19.68 2.10 -1.64
N GLU A 38 -20.08 2.29 -2.89
CA GLU A 38 -21.45 2.56 -3.31
C GLU A 38 -21.93 1.46 -4.26
N GLU A 39 -23.19 1.06 -4.11
CA GLU A 39 -23.83 0.07 -4.98
C GLU A 39 -24.42 0.78 -6.21
N LEU A 40 -23.96 0.40 -7.40
CA LEU A 40 -24.45 0.85 -8.69
C LEU A 40 -25.23 -0.28 -9.39
N GLU A 41 -25.75 -0.02 -10.59
CA GLU A 41 -26.50 -1.02 -11.37
C GLU A 41 -25.65 -2.23 -11.78
N ASP A 42 -24.36 -2.01 -12.02
CA ASP A 42 -23.40 -3.03 -12.46
C ASP A 42 -22.59 -3.65 -11.29
N GLY A 43 -22.80 -3.19 -10.07
CA GLY A 43 -22.12 -3.71 -8.88
C GLY A 43 -21.73 -2.65 -7.87
N CYS A 44 -20.89 -3.03 -6.92
CA CYS A 44 -20.35 -2.12 -5.93
C CYS A 44 -19.05 -1.50 -6.43
N HIS A 45 -18.94 -0.19 -6.32
CA HIS A 45 -17.76 0.57 -6.74
C HIS A 45 -17.12 1.31 -5.58
N TRP A 46 -15.80 1.44 -5.62
CA TRP A 46 -15.07 2.34 -4.75
C TRP A 46 -15.14 3.77 -5.26
N PHE A 47 -15.53 4.67 -4.38
CA PHE A 47 -15.46 6.11 -4.61
C PHE A 47 -14.41 6.73 -3.70
N VAL A 48 -13.61 7.65 -4.24
CA VAL A 48 -12.68 8.49 -3.49
C VAL A 48 -12.70 9.88 -4.10
N ASP A 49 -12.82 10.93 -3.28
CA ASP A 49 -12.99 12.32 -3.75
C ASP A 49 -14.14 12.47 -4.77
N ALA A 50 -15.25 11.76 -4.54
CA ALA A 50 -16.42 11.72 -5.42
C ALA A 50 -16.14 11.15 -6.82
N VAL A 51 -15.01 10.52 -7.05
CA VAL A 51 -14.64 9.89 -8.32
C VAL A 51 -14.82 8.38 -8.18
N ASP A 52 -15.52 7.81 -9.15
CA ASP A 52 -15.61 6.36 -9.30
C ASP A 52 -14.22 5.80 -9.65
N ARG A 53 -13.74 4.87 -8.82
CA ARG A 53 -12.44 4.20 -8.97
C ARG A 53 -12.56 2.79 -9.54
N GLY A 54 -13.74 2.44 -9.98
CA GLY A 54 -14.04 1.12 -10.50
C GLY A 54 -14.60 0.18 -9.45
N MET A 55 -14.89 -1.02 -9.88
CA MET A 55 -15.52 -2.03 -9.05
C MET A 55 -14.73 -2.29 -7.77
N TRP A 56 -15.43 -2.49 -6.68
CA TRP A 56 -14.84 -2.78 -5.37
C TRP A 56 -13.82 -3.92 -5.42
N ASN A 57 -14.05 -4.87 -6.27
CA ASN A 57 -13.21 -6.04 -6.49
C ASN A 57 -12.28 -5.88 -7.70
N GLY A 58 -12.05 -4.67 -8.19
CA GLY A 58 -11.53 -4.40 -9.54
C GLY A 58 -10.06 -4.02 -9.65
N VAL A 59 -9.23 -4.17 -8.62
CA VAL A 59 -7.82 -3.78 -8.74
C VAL A 59 -6.92 -4.98 -8.47
N GLY A 60 -6.44 -5.57 -9.55
CA GLY A 60 -5.47 -6.66 -9.50
C GLY A 60 -5.95 -7.96 -10.15
N PRO A 61 -5.04 -8.91 -10.34
CA PRO A 61 -5.37 -10.20 -10.94
C PRO A 61 -6.34 -11.00 -10.05
N GLY A 62 -7.31 -11.62 -10.66
CA GLY A 62 -8.24 -12.52 -9.95
C GLY A 62 -9.54 -11.90 -9.44
N PHE A 63 -9.81 -10.63 -9.74
CA PHE A 63 -11.02 -9.97 -9.30
C PHE A 63 -12.22 -10.20 -10.22
N LEU A 64 -13.33 -10.53 -9.59
CA LEU A 64 -14.61 -10.70 -10.24
C LEU A 64 -15.58 -9.61 -9.81
N PRO A 65 -16.63 -9.39 -10.60
CA PRO A 65 -17.72 -8.53 -10.20
C PRO A 65 -18.27 -8.92 -8.83
N TYR A 66 -18.39 -7.94 -7.95
CA TYR A 66 -18.96 -8.13 -6.63
C TYR A 66 -20.42 -8.59 -6.75
N THR A 67 -20.75 -9.60 -5.94
CA THR A 67 -22.13 -9.99 -5.70
C THR A 67 -22.40 -9.85 -4.21
N LYS A 68 -23.38 -9.02 -3.85
CA LYS A 68 -23.71 -8.72 -2.44
C LYS A 68 -23.92 -10.02 -1.62
N GLY A 69 -23.24 -10.08 -0.48
CA GLY A 69 -23.30 -11.22 0.42
C GLY A 69 -22.64 -12.52 -0.10
N VAL A 70 -21.96 -12.45 -1.24
CA VAL A 70 -21.23 -13.58 -1.79
C VAL A 70 -19.73 -13.35 -1.64
N PHE A 71 -19.11 -14.14 -0.78
CA PHE A 71 -17.67 -14.13 -0.57
C PHE A 71 -17.07 -15.45 -1.06
N ALA A 72 -15.89 -15.39 -1.67
CA ALA A 72 -15.16 -16.58 -2.01
C ALA A 72 -14.69 -17.26 -0.71
N HIS A 73 -14.99 -18.55 -0.57
CA HIS A 73 -14.48 -19.33 0.54
C HIS A 73 -13.08 -19.85 0.20
N ILE A 74 -12.20 -19.98 1.21
CA ILE A 74 -10.84 -20.51 1.01
C ILE A 74 -10.84 -21.88 0.32
N ASP A 75 -11.82 -22.71 0.63
CA ASP A 75 -11.95 -24.04 0.01
C ASP A 75 -12.32 -23.98 -1.48
N GLU A 76 -13.01 -22.93 -1.91
CA GLU A 76 -13.33 -22.69 -3.32
C GLU A 76 -12.11 -22.20 -4.12
N MET A 77 -11.06 -21.73 -3.44
CA MET A 77 -9.85 -21.21 -4.05
C MET A 77 -8.70 -22.22 -4.11
N LYS A 78 -8.82 -23.37 -3.45
CA LYS A 78 -7.75 -24.38 -3.33
C LYS A 78 -7.19 -24.87 -4.65
N ASP A 79 -8.04 -25.01 -5.66
CA ASP A 79 -7.68 -25.61 -6.93
C ASP A 79 -7.42 -24.57 -8.02
N VAL A 80 -7.34 -23.32 -7.67
CA VAL A 80 -7.29 -22.22 -8.64
C VAL A 80 -5.99 -21.45 -8.46
N GLY A 81 -5.06 -21.66 -9.38
CA GLY A 81 -3.85 -20.87 -9.48
C GLY A 81 -4.16 -19.40 -9.77
N PHE A 82 -3.22 -18.52 -9.50
CA PHE A 82 -3.34 -17.09 -9.57
C PHE A 82 -3.94 -16.54 -10.89
N GLU A 83 -3.53 -17.06 -12.04
CA GLU A 83 -4.06 -16.66 -13.36
C GLU A 83 -5.47 -17.22 -13.64
N TRP A 84 -5.83 -18.27 -12.98
CA TRP A 84 -7.08 -18.97 -13.21
C TRP A 84 -8.27 -18.34 -12.53
N ASN A 85 -8.03 -17.63 -11.43
CA ASN A 85 -9.07 -16.95 -10.70
C ASN A 85 -9.79 -15.92 -11.58
N TYR A 86 -9.04 -15.16 -12.36
CA TYR A 86 -9.59 -14.15 -13.25
C TYR A 86 -10.46 -14.74 -14.37
N GLN A 87 -10.02 -15.83 -14.98
CA GLN A 87 -10.67 -16.42 -16.16
C GLN A 87 -11.85 -17.34 -15.83
N ARG A 88 -11.92 -17.86 -14.63
CA ARG A 88 -12.92 -18.87 -14.23
C ARG A 88 -14.01 -18.35 -13.31
N GLY A 89 -14.07 -17.07 -13.09
CA GLY A 89 -15.12 -16.53 -12.28
C GLY A 89 -14.91 -16.71 -10.78
N ALA A 90 -13.65 -16.78 -10.29
CA ALA A 90 -13.37 -16.80 -8.86
C ALA A 90 -13.82 -15.50 -8.19
N LYS A 91 -14.36 -15.62 -7.00
CA LYS A 91 -14.89 -14.48 -6.24
C LYS A 91 -13.81 -13.91 -5.35
N PRO A 92 -13.73 -12.58 -5.18
CA PRO A 92 -12.83 -11.99 -4.22
C PRO A 92 -13.18 -12.47 -2.82
N ARG A 93 -12.15 -12.71 -2.06
CA ARG A 93 -12.27 -13.13 -0.68
C ARG A 93 -11.98 -11.95 0.23
N PRO A 94 -12.78 -11.71 1.28
CA PRO A 94 -12.46 -10.69 2.25
C PRO A 94 -11.14 -11.03 2.95
N THR A 95 -10.37 -10.01 3.29
CA THR A 95 -9.18 -10.18 4.10
C THR A 95 -9.58 -10.16 5.57
N THR A 96 -9.45 -11.31 6.23
CA THR A 96 -9.56 -11.42 7.68
C THR A 96 -8.26 -11.99 8.25
N PRO A 97 -7.96 -11.75 9.54
CA PRO A 97 -6.79 -12.32 10.19
C PRO A 97 -6.65 -13.83 10.02
N GLU A 98 -7.76 -14.56 10.19
CA GLU A 98 -7.81 -16.03 10.12
C GLU A 98 -7.55 -16.52 8.69
N LEU A 99 -8.19 -15.90 7.71
CA LEU A 99 -8.02 -16.26 6.31
C LEU A 99 -6.60 -15.98 5.83
N ARG A 100 -5.99 -14.87 6.31
CA ARG A 100 -4.62 -14.52 5.97
C ARG A 100 -3.63 -15.55 6.52
N LEU A 101 -3.79 -15.95 7.77
CA LEU A 101 -2.96 -17.01 8.38
C LEU A 101 -3.13 -18.35 7.66
N ALA A 102 -4.34 -18.71 7.29
CA ALA A 102 -4.60 -19.92 6.53
C ALA A 102 -3.94 -19.91 5.15
N ASP A 103 -3.86 -18.74 4.49
CA ASP A 103 -3.12 -18.59 3.24
C ASP A 103 -1.63 -18.76 3.42
N LEU A 104 -1.03 -18.15 4.45
CA LEU A 104 0.37 -18.32 4.78
C LEU A 104 0.72 -19.79 5.05
N ASP A 105 -0.14 -20.49 5.80
CA ASP A 105 0.05 -21.92 6.10
C ASP A 105 -0.02 -22.78 4.83
N ARG A 106 -0.98 -22.49 3.96
CA ARG A 106 -1.13 -23.20 2.69
C ARG A 106 0.06 -23.01 1.77
N ASP A 107 0.58 -21.79 1.71
CA ASP A 107 1.69 -21.42 0.82
C ASP A 107 3.06 -21.71 1.44
N GLY A 108 3.09 -22.18 2.70
CA GLY A 108 4.33 -22.52 3.42
C GLY A 108 5.14 -21.28 3.79
N VAL A 109 4.49 -20.12 3.96
CA VAL A 109 5.13 -18.84 4.31
C VAL A 109 5.11 -18.66 5.81
N ASP A 110 6.28 -18.52 6.42
CA ASP A 110 6.42 -18.37 7.87
C ASP A 110 5.98 -16.99 8.38
N ALA A 111 6.30 -15.94 7.62
CA ALA A 111 5.92 -14.58 7.97
C ALA A 111 5.82 -13.68 6.71
N GLU A 112 5.13 -12.56 6.84
CA GLU A 112 4.97 -11.60 5.75
C GLU A 112 5.03 -10.16 6.21
N ILE A 113 5.56 -9.30 5.33
CA ILE A 113 5.44 -7.85 5.40
C ILE A 113 4.33 -7.46 4.43
N ILE A 114 3.38 -6.64 4.89
CA ILE A 114 2.21 -6.27 4.09
C ILE A 114 2.21 -4.78 3.83
N TYR A 115 2.34 -4.41 2.58
CA TYR A 115 2.07 -3.05 2.12
C TYR A 115 0.56 -2.80 2.12
N GLY A 116 0.18 -1.61 2.55
CA GLY A 116 -1.21 -1.20 2.64
C GLY A 116 -1.75 -0.61 1.36
N CYS A 117 -2.83 0.14 1.49
CA CYS A 117 -3.47 0.86 0.39
C CYS A 117 -2.59 2.00 -0.11
N LEU A 118 -1.51 1.69 -0.83
CA LEU A 118 -0.52 2.64 -1.32
C LEU A 118 -1.16 3.80 -2.11
N MET A 119 -2.26 3.51 -2.79
CA MET A 119 -2.97 4.48 -3.63
C MET A 119 -3.71 5.57 -2.84
N ILE A 120 -3.96 5.43 -1.54
CA ILE A 120 -4.70 6.44 -0.75
C ILE A 120 -4.02 7.81 -0.88
N ASN A 121 -2.70 7.86 -0.79
CA ASN A 121 -1.94 9.09 -0.91
C ASN A 121 -2.03 9.73 -2.32
N ASP A 122 -2.32 8.94 -3.33
CA ASP A 122 -2.52 9.40 -4.71
C ASP A 122 -3.99 9.75 -5.01
N LEU A 123 -4.94 9.13 -4.33
CA LEU A 123 -6.36 9.29 -4.59
C LEU A 123 -6.98 10.49 -3.87
N ILE A 124 -6.47 10.85 -2.68
CA ILE A 124 -7.00 11.94 -1.86
C ILE A 124 -6.17 13.20 -2.09
N ALA A 125 -6.78 14.23 -2.63
CA ALA A 125 -6.09 15.48 -2.98
C ALA A 125 -5.80 16.36 -1.75
N ASP A 126 -6.76 16.48 -0.82
CA ASP A 126 -6.60 17.29 0.39
C ASP A 126 -5.66 16.63 1.40
N GLY A 127 -4.60 17.34 1.80
CA GLY A 127 -3.55 16.80 2.68
C GLY A 127 -4.05 16.44 4.08
N ALA A 128 -4.95 17.24 4.66
CA ALA A 128 -5.48 16.96 6.00
C ALA A 128 -6.43 15.76 5.98
N GLN A 129 -7.25 15.64 4.94
CA GLN A 129 -8.11 14.48 4.72
C GLN A 129 -7.26 13.22 4.51
N ARG A 130 -6.18 13.32 3.74
CA ARG A 130 -5.24 12.23 3.46
C ARG A 130 -4.56 11.73 4.73
N SER A 131 -4.00 12.64 5.56
CA SER A 131 -3.42 12.29 6.86
C SER A 131 -4.44 11.60 7.77
N TRP A 132 -5.68 12.09 7.79
CA TRP A 132 -6.76 11.45 8.54
C TRP A 132 -7.07 10.04 8.00
N ALA A 133 -7.22 9.88 6.69
CA ALA A 133 -7.52 8.59 6.08
C ALA A 133 -6.40 7.56 6.34
N ASN A 134 -5.14 7.98 6.28
CA ASN A 134 -4.00 7.15 6.65
C ASN A 134 -4.08 6.70 8.11
N SER A 135 -4.43 7.60 9.03
CA SER A 135 -4.54 7.27 10.46
C SER A 135 -5.63 6.24 10.76
N ILE A 136 -6.74 6.26 10.01
CA ILE A 136 -7.81 5.25 10.11
C ILE A 136 -7.31 3.89 9.62
N TYR A 137 -6.67 3.86 8.44
CA TYR A 137 -6.07 2.63 7.94
C TYR A 137 -5.03 2.06 8.92
N ASN A 138 -4.13 2.89 9.44
CA ASN A 138 -3.07 2.46 10.34
C ASN A 138 -3.61 1.88 11.65
N THR A 139 -4.70 2.44 12.17
CA THR A 139 -5.37 1.88 13.35
C THR A 139 -5.96 0.51 13.04
N TRP A 140 -6.67 0.38 11.92
CA TRP A 140 -7.20 -0.89 11.47
C TRP A 140 -6.09 -1.93 11.22
N ALA A 141 -4.99 -1.54 10.58
CA ALA A 141 -3.86 -2.41 10.32
C ALA A 141 -3.19 -2.93 11.60
N ALA A 142 -3.08 -2.06 12.62
CA ALA A 142 -2.58 -2.47 13.94
C ALA A 142 -3.52 -3.46 14.63
N ASP A 143 -4.82 -3.26 14.54
CA ASP A 143 -5.82 -4.18 15.11
C ASP A 143 -5.86 -5.50 14.33
N PHE A 144 -5.72 -5.45 13.01
CA PHE A 144 -5.58 -6.62 12.15
C PHE A 144 -4.35 -7.47 12.55
N ALA A 145 -3.19 -6.83 12.75
CA ALA A 145 -1.98 -7.52 13.17
C ALA A 145 -2.14 -8.19 14.55
N LYS A 146 -2.78 -7.51 15.51
CA LYS A 146 -3.04 -8.07 16.84
C LYS A 146 -4.02 -9.24 16.82
N ALA A 147 -5.02 -9.19 15.94
CA ALA A 147 -6.01 -10.25 15.77
C ALA A 147 -5.46 -11.45 14.98
N SER A 148 -4.39 -11.24 14.21
CA SER A 148 -3.63 -12.28 13.52
C SER A 148 -2.59 -12.91 14.47
N ASP A 149 -1.45 -13.33 13.92
CA ASP A 149 -0.25 -13.66 14.67
C ASP A 149 0.77 -12.51 14.55
N PRO A 150 1.04 -11.76 15.63
CA PRO A 150 1.94 -10.61 15.61
C PRO A 150 3.42 -10.96 15.35
N ASN A 151 3.76 -12.26 15.27
CA ASN A 151 5.08 -12.76 14.89
C ASN A 151 5.15 -13.23 13.44
N ARG A 152 4.01 -13.24 12.74
CA ARG A 152 3.91 -13.69 11.34
C ARG A 152 3.38 -12.62 10.41
N VAL A 153 2.53 -11.71 10.87
CA VAL A 153 1.80 -10.74 10.04
C VAL A 153 2.21 -9.32 10.42
N PHE A 154 2.93 -8.66 9.52
CA PHE A 154 3.54 -7.35 9.74
C PHE A 154 3.01 -6.31 8.74
N PRO A 155 1.79 -5.76 8.94
CA PRO A 155 1.32 -4.67 8.09
C PRO A 155 2.15 -3.40 8.34
N LEU A 156 2.51 -2.73 7.25
CA LEU A 156 3.16 -1.43 7.28
C LEU A 156 2.12 -0.32 7.45
N ALA A 157 2.48 0.68 8.24
CA ALA A 157 1.70 1.91 8.31
C ALA A 157 1.79 2.68 6.97
N ILE A 158 0.74 3.38 6.60
CA ILE A 158 0.81 4.39 5.55
C ILE A 158 1.24 5.70 6.19
N VAL A 159 2.45 6.16 5.84
CA VAL A 159 3.02 7.38 6.40
C VAL A 159 2.50 8.60 5.60
N PRO A 160 1.94 9.62 6.26
CA PRO A 160 1.53 10.85 5.59
C PRO A 160 2.69 11.50 4.82
N ASN A 161 2.44 11.94 3.59
CA ASN A 161 3.48 12.47 2.70
C ASN A 161 3.32 13.98 2.37
N ASN A 162 2.39 14.66 3.02
CA ASN A 162 2.09 16.07 2.79
C ASN A 162 2.85 17.02 3.74
N ASP A 163 3.05 16.62 4.99
CA ASP A 163 3.76 17.42 6.00
C ASP A 163 4.71 16.52 6.82
N PRO A 164 6.01 16.86 6.88
CA PRO A 164 6.99 16.10 7.64
C PRO A 164 6.70 15.96 9.14
N LYS A 165 6.03 16.95 9.75
CA LYS A 165 5.67 16.90 11.17
C LYS A 165 4.49 15.93 11.41
N ASP A 166 3.51 15.94 10.52
CA ASP A 166 2.40 14.97 10.55
C ASP A 166 2.95 13.55 10.36
N ALA A 167 3.88 13.37 9.43
CA ALA A 167 4.53 12.10 9.19
C ALA A 167 5.28 11.59 10.45
N ALA A 168 6.07 12.44 11.09
CA ALA A 168 6.79 12.10 12.31
C ALA A 168 5.85 11.76 13.48
N ALA A 169 4.77 12.53 13.64
CA ALA A 169 3.77 12.26 14.66
C ALA A 169 3.06 10.93 14.44
N GLU A 170 2.71 10.62 13.18
CA GLU A 170 2.06 9.37 12.82
C GLU A 170 2.97 8.16 13.00
N VAL A 171 4.26 8.25 12.65
CA VAL A 171 5.23 7.20 12.93
C VAL A 171 5.30 6.88 14.42
N ARG A 172 5.42 7.90 15.28
CA ARG A 172 5.42 7.69 16.74
C ARG A 172 4.12 7.09 17.25
N ARG A 173 2.97 7.47 16.65
CA ARG A 173 1.66 6.89 16.97
C ARG A 173 1.59 5.42 16.55
N CYS A 174 2.00 5.10 15.34
CA CYS A 174 1.98 3.74 14.79
C CYS A 174 2.89 2.79 15.57
N ALA A 175 4.07 3.24 15.95
CA ALA A 175 4.97 2.47 16.82
C ALA A 175 4.32 2.13 18.17
N LYS A 176 3.60 3.10 18.78
CA LYS A 176 2.83 2.85 20.03
C LYS A 176 1.67 1.88 19.83
N LEU A 177 1.07 1.85 18.65
CA LEU A 177 0.03 0.87 18.29
C LEU A 177 0.60 -0.54 18.08
N GLY A 178 1.91 -0.69 17.92
CA GLY A 178 2.60 -1.96 17.71
C GLY A 178 2.93 -2.28 16.26
N LEU A 179 2.71 -1.36 15.33
CA LEU A 179 3.23 -1.47 13.96
C LEU A 179 4.75 -1.35 13.99
N ARG A 180 5.42 -2.07 13.09
CA ARG A 180 6.89 -2.21 13.11
C ARG A 180 7.60 -1.58 11.92
N GLY A 181 6.89 -0.84 11.09
CA GLY A 181 7.42 -0.12 9.94
C GLY A 181 6.31 0.59 9.18
N GLY A 182 6.67 1.43 8.24
CA GLY A 182 5.71 2.16 7.43
C GLY A 182 6.19 2.34 6.00
N ASP A 183 5.23 2.58 5.11
CA ASP A 183 5.47 2.93 3.73
C ASP A 183 5.20 4.42 3.52
N LEU A 184 6.15 5.12 2.90
CA LEU A 184 6.04 6.52 2.52
C LEU A 184 5.89 6.63 1.01
N ALA A 185 4.69 6.93 0.55
CA ALA A 185 4.46 7.23 -0.86
C ALA A 185 5.23 8.50 -1.27
N PHE A 186 6.25 8.35 -2.08
CA PHE A 186 7.15 9.45 -2.47
C PHE A 186 6.65 10.28 -3.66
N LYS A 187 5.55 9.87 -4.29
CA LYS A 187 4.83 10.68 -5.28
C LYS A 187 3.89 11.65 -4.59
N ARG A 188 3.75 12.85 -5.15
CA ARG A 188 2.93 13.94 -4.59
C ARG A 188 3.30 14.34 -3.17
N MET A 189 4.57 14.20 -2.79
CA MET A 189 5.06 14.73 -1.53
C MET A 189 4.92 16.25 -1.50
N GLY A 190 4.65 16.80 -0.32
CA GLY A 190 4.59 18.25 -0.13
C GLY A 190 5.94 18.94 -0.32
N LEU A 191 7.03 18.21 -0.03
CA LEU A 191 8.42 18.67 -0.17
C LEU A 191 9.25 17.51 -0.77
N PRO A 192 10.31 17.81 -1.55
CA PRO A 192 11.24 16.76 -2.01
C PRO A 192 11.84 15.98 -0.84
N ILE A 193 12.12 14.68 -1.03
CA ILE A 193 12.69 13.80 0.02
C ILE A 193 13.97 14.38 0.63
N TYR A 194 14.83 15.04 -0.16
CA TYR A 194 16.06 15.65 0.29
C TYR A 194 15.87 16.95 1.08
N HIS A 195 14.63 17.44 1.25
CA HIS A 195 14.38 18.67 2.02
C HIS A 195 14.59 18.40 3.52
N LYS A 196 15.33 19.32 4.17
CA LYS A 196 15.72 19.18 5.59
C LYS A 196 14.54 19.04 6.58
N ASP A 197 13.36 19.51 6.22
CA ASP A 197 12.20 19.39 7.10
C ASP A 197 11.79 17.93 7.30
N TRP A 198 12.13 17.02 6.35
CA TRP A 198 11.94 15.58 6.52
C TRP A 198 12.83 14.98 7.61
N TYR A 199 13.82 15.71 8.12
CA TYR A 199 14.62 15.24 9.26
C TYR A 199 13.75 14.91 10.48
N ALA A 200 12.62 15.62 10.68
CA ALA A 200 11.68 15.27 11.75
C ALA A 200 11.13 13.84 11.63
N LEU A 201 10.89 13.38 10.39
CA LEU A 201 10.46 12.00 10.13
C LEU A 201 11.60 11.00 10.35
N TRP A 202 12.80 11.29 9.82
CA TRP A 202 13.94 10.38 9.97
C TRP A 202 14.36 10.23 11.43
N GLU A 203 14.29 11.29 12.21
CA GLU A 203 14.49 11.26 13.65
C GLU A 203 13.46 10.36 14.35
N ALA A 204 12.17 10.56 14.05
CA ALA A 204 11.09 9.74 14.60
C ALA A 204 11.23 8.27 14.24
N ALA A 205 11.63 7.96 13.01
CA ALA A 205 11.86 6.61 12.54
C ALA A 205 13.02 5.95 13.28
N ALA A 206 14.14 6.66 13.45
CA ALA A 206 15.28 6.18 14.24
C ALA A 206 14.93 5.95 15.72
N GLU A 207 14.29 6.94 16.37
CA GLU A 207 13.85 6.86 17.77
C GLU A 207 12.95 5.66 18.04
N CYS A 208 12.06 5.34 17.11
CA CYS A 208 11.07 4.27 17.24
C CYS A 208 11.57 2.92 16.72
N ASN A 209 12.78 2.82 16.15
CA ASN A 209 13.25 1.67 15.37
C ASN A 209 12.20 1.24 14.34
N PHE A 210 11.73 2.21 13.55
CA PHE A 210 10.61 2.09 12.63
C PHE A 210 11.10 2.30 11.19
N PRO A 211 11.48 1.22 10.48
CA PRO A 211 11.94 1.32 9.10
C PRO A 211 10.91 1.99 8.20
N ILE A 212 11.37 2.85 7.33
CA ILE A 212 10.50 3.48 6.31
C ILE A 212 10.76 2.80 4.98
N SER A 213 9.71 2.23 4.42
CA SER A 213 9.71 1.68 3.08
C SER A 213 9.27 2.73 2.06
N PHE A 214 9.78 2.57 0.84
CA PHE A 214 9.42 3.36 -0.34
C PHE A 214 9.07 2.37 -1.44
N HIS A 215 7.78 2.17 -1.65
CA HIS A 215 7.29 1.24 -2.65
C HIS A 215 7.01 1.94 -3.97
N SER A 216 7.48 1.38 -5.09
CA SER A 216 7.20 1.95 -6.40
C SER A 216 5.72 1.76 -6.76
N THR A 217 5.10 2.81 -7.29
CA THR A 217 3.75 2.75 -7.86
C THR A 217 3.75 2.97 -9.37
N GLY A 218 4.93 2.80 -9.99
CA GLY A 218 5.17 2.91 -11.42
C GLY A 218 5.83 4.22 -11.86
N PHE A 219 6.74 4.10 -12.80
CA PHE A 219 7.57 5.19 -13.31
C PHE A 219 6.79 6.17 -14.19
N LYS A 220 6.99 7.47 -13.97
CA LYS A 220 6.38 8.55 -14.76
C LYS A 220 7.41 9.39 -15.53
N GLY A 221 8.58 8.86 -15.79
CA GLY A 221 9.74 9.62 -16.28
C GLY A 221 9.68 10.08 -17.72
N LEU A 222 8.94 9.41 -18.58
CA LEU A 222 8.71 9.83 -19.96
C LEU A 222 7.27 10.24 -20.15
N ARG A 223 7.04 11.03 -21.19
CA ARG A 223 5.71 11.50 -21.55
C ARG A 223 4.75 10.31 -21.67
N THR A 224 3.75 10.30 -20.82
CA THR A 224 2.65 9.32 -20.90
C THR A 224 1.67 9.76 -22.00
N PRO A 225 0.88 8.85 -22.56
CA PRO A 225 -0.21 9.22 -23.46
C PRO A 225 -1.10 10.30 -22.81
N ASP A 226 -1.30 11.39 -23.53
CA ASP A 226 -2.05 12.56 -23.00
C ASP A 226 -3.57 12.37 -23.10
N THR A 227 -4.02 11.33 -23.80
CA THR A 227 -5.46 11.08 -24.01
C THR A 227 -5.79 9.59 -23.86
N PRO A 228 -7.03 9.25 -23.45
CA PRO A 228 -7.47 7.85 -23.39
C PRO A 228 -7.39 7.12 -24.75
N ALA A 229 -7.59 7.83 -25.85
CA ALA A 229 -7.47 7.25 -27.18
C ALA A 229 -6.03 6.85 -27.48
N MET A 230 -5.06 7.72 -27.15
CA MET A 230 -3.63 7.46 -27.32
C MET A 230 -3.17 6.36 -26.39
N GLU A 231 -3.65 6.32 -25.14
CA GLU A 231 -3.37 5.25 -24.20
C GLU A 231 -3.86 3.89 -24.72
N LYS A 232 -5.04 3.84 -25.31
CA LYS A 232 -5.58 2.62 -25.92
C LYS A 232 -4.80 2.18 -27.15
N GLU A 233 -4.43 3.12 -28.03
CA GLU A 233 -3.69 2.83 -29.27
C GLU A 233 -2.29 2.30 -28.97
N TYR A 234 -1.58 2.89 -27.98
CA TYR A 234 -0.21 2.51 -27.62
C TYR A 234 -0.11 1.74 -26.31
N PHE A 235 -1.18 1.05 -25.92
CA PHE A 235 -1.29 0.37 -24.62
C PHE A 235 -0.13 -0.58 -24.35
N VAL A 236 0.23 -1.43 -25.34
CA VAL A 236 1.30 -2.41 -25.17
C VAL A 236 2.65 -1.73 -24.99
N GLN A 237 2.97 -0.75 -25.85
CA GLN A 237 4.22 0.01 -25.79
C GLN A 237 4.35 0.76 -24.47
N HIS A 238 3.29 1.45 -24.06
CA HIS A 238 3.25 2.18 -22.80
C HIS A 238 3.48 1.24 -21.61
N ARG A 239 2.81 0.08 -21.59
CA ARG A 239 2.97 -0.92 -20.52
C ARG A 239 4.38 -1.49 -20.49
N LEU A 240 4.97 -1.82 -21.65
CA LEU A 240 6.35 -2.32 -21.73
C LEU A 240 7.35 -1.30 -21.20
N VAL A 241 7.25 -0.04 -21.62
CA VAL A 241 8.12 1.03 -21.13
C VAL A 241 7.98 1.22 -19.62
N ARG A 242 6.77 1.30 -19.11
CA ARG A 242 6.53 1.43 -17.67
C ARG A 242 7.08 0.25 -16.88
N SER A 243 6.86 -0.97 -17.35
CA SER A 243 7.36 -2.17 -16.67
C SER A 243 8.89 -2.25 -16.69
N ALA A 244 9.53 -1.84 -17.78
CA ALA A 244 10.98 -1.84 -17.88
C ALA A 244 11.66 -0.77 -17.01
N LEU A 245 11.02 0.39 -16.84
CA LEU A 245 11.57 1.54 -16.13
C LEU A 245 11.01 1.71 -14.70
N PHE A 246 10.11 0.84 -14.32
CA PHE A 246 9.39 0.87 -13.04
C PHE A 246 10.31 1.03 -11.82
N GLN A 247 11.44 0.33 -11.83
CA GLN A 247 12.41 0.33 -10.74
C GLN A 247 13.22 1.63 -10.61
N LEU A 248 13.21 2.49 -11.63
CA LEU A 248 13.95 3.76 -11.59
C LEU A 248 13.36 4.76 -10.60
N ASP A 249 12.10 4.61 -10.22
CA ASP A 249 11.47 5.44 -9.19
C ASP A 249 12.23 5.35 -7.86
N THR A 250 12.63 4.15 -7.47
CA THR A 250 13.34 3.91 -6.20
C THR A 250 14.78 4.41 -6.23
N MET A 251 15.39 4.55 -7.40
CA MET A 251 16.70 5.17 -7.56
C MET A 251 16.68 6.65 -7.20
N GLU A 252 15.61 7.37 -7.59
CA GLU A 252 15.45 8.77 -7.20
C GLU A 252 15.36 8.91 -5.67
N VAL A 253 14.64 8.01 -5.02
CA VAL A 253 14.53 7.95 -3.55
C VAL A 253 15.91 7.72 -2.92
N LEU A 254 16.64 6.70 -3.38
CA LEU A 254 17.97 6.36 -2.86
C LEU A 254 18.92 7.55 -2.94
N VAL A 255 19.05 8.14 -4.13
CA VAL A 255 19.93 9.28 -4.36
C VAL A 255 19.51 10.48 -3.51
N SER A 256 18.19 10.72 -3.37
CA SER A 256 17.66 11.80 -2.55
C SER A 256 17.97 11.64 -1.06
N LEU A 257 17.85 10.43 -0.52
CA LEU A 257 18.19 10.13 0.87
C LEU A 257 19.69 10.31 1.13
N LEU A 258 20.54 9.80 0.24
CA LEU A 258 21.99 9.98 0.35
C LEU A 258 22.39 11.45 0.24
N ALA A 259 21.85 12.17 -0.74
CA ALA A 259 22.13 13.58 -0.94
C ALA A 259 21.63 14.49 0.19
N SER A 260 20.58 14.07 0.91
CA SER A 260 20.04 14.80 2.05
C SER A 260 20.97 14.77 3.28
N GLY A 261 21.88 13.80 3.37
CA GLY A 261 22.68 13.54 4.57
C GLY A 261 21.88 12.89 5.71
N ALA A 262 20.67 12.39 5.44
CA ALA A 262 19.81 11.78 6.46
C ALA A 262 20.46 10.54 7.11
N CYS A 263 21.08 9.68 6.29
CA CYS A 263 21.74 8.45 6.78
C CYS A 263 22.97 8.76 7.66
N GLU A 264 23.71 9.83 7.37
CA GLU A 264 24.82 10.28 8.18
C GLU A 264 24.37 10.88 9.51
N LYS A 265 23.32 11.69 9.45
CA LYS A 265 22.79 12.38 10.63
C LYS A 265 22.03 11.47 11.59
N TYR A 266 21.35 10.47 11.05
CA TYR A 266 20.52 9.50 11.79
C TYR A 266 20.99 8.08 11.45
N PRO A 267 22.11 7.59 12.02
CA PRO A 267 22.68 6.29 11.66
C PRO A 267 21.77 5.09 12.01
N ASP A 268 20.84 5.27 12.94
CA ASP A 268 19.88 4.26 13.32
C ASP A 268 18.59 4.30 12.43
N PHE A 269 18.51 5.24 11.49
CA PHE A 269 17.43 5.27 10.51
C PHE A 269 17.62 4.19 9.46
N ASN A 270 16.64 3.29 9.38
CA ASN A 270 16.59 2.22 8.39
C ASN A 270 15.54 2.53 7.33
N PHE A 271 15.86 2.26 6.07
CA PHE A 271 14.90 2.35 4.98
C PHE A 271 14.94 1.14 4.07
N VAL A 272 13.84 0.90 3.38
CA VAL A 272 13.66 -0.20 2.43
C VAL A 272 13.17 0.36 1.11
N LEU A 273 13.73 -0.14 0.01
CA LEU A 273 13.26 0.18 -1.34
C LEU A 273 12.44 -1.02 -1.85
N GLY A 274 11.13 -0.92 -1.75
CA GLY A 274 10.20 -1.93 -2.25
C GLY A 274 10.17 -1.94 -3.77
N GLU A 275 10.04 -3.13 -4.38
CA GLU A 275 10.03 -3.33 -5.82
C GLU A 275 11.23 -2.71 -6.56
N SER A 276 12.39 -2.63 -5.91
CA SER A 276 13.60 -2.03 -6.48
C SER A 276 14.33 -2.94 -7.48
N GLY A 277 13.78 -4.12 -7.76
CA GLY A 277 14.37 -5.09 -8.67
C GLY A 277 15.64 -5.75 -8.14
N GLN A 278 16.52 -6.19 -9.04
CA GLN A 278 17.74 -6.92 -8.70
C GLN A 278 18.83 -6.10 -7.97
N MET A 279 18.55 -4.87 -7.60
CA MET A 279 19.50 -4.03 -6.85
C MET A 279 19.51 -4.31 -5.34
N GLN A 280 18.91 -5.40 -4.90
CA GLN A 280 19.06 -5.94 -3.55
C GLN A 280 20.38 -6.69 -3.35
N SER A 281 21.42 -6.35 -4.07
CA SER A 281 22.76 -6.82 -3.75
C SER A 281 23.23 -6.07 -2.53
N GLY A 282 23.20 -6.74 -1.39
CA GLY A 282 23.42 -6.23 -0.08
C GLY A 282 24.57 -5.23 0.06
N CYS A 283 24.29 -4.17 0.78
CA CYS A 283 25.26 -3.56 1.63
C CYS A 283 25.32 -4.42 2.90
N GLY A 284 26.23 -5.43 2.88
CA GLY A 284 26.68 -6.10 4.07
C GLY A 284 27.78 -5.27 4.71
#